data_c1ab8c909f17eb0418f1d3e76cabcabe
#
_entry.id   c1ab8c909f17eb0418f1d3e76cabcabe
#
_cell.length_a   1.000
_cell.length_b   1.000
_cell.length_c   1.000
_cell.angle_alpha   90.00
_cell.angle_beta   90.00
_cell.angle_gamma   90.00
#
_symmetry.space_group_name_H-M   'P 1'
#
loop_
_entity.id
_entity.type
_entity.pdbx_description
1 polymer ?
#
loop_
_entity_poly.entity_id
_entity_poly.type
_entity_poly.pdbx_seq_one_letter_code
_entity_poly.pdbx_strand_id
1 'polypeptide(L)'
;MFSFSNNYLSKHKIFFLVLFYITGNNLLSQNINYSAGKISSDANKRLILEQSVKLNIDNIAISTEKLIIDQEKEIGFAKEISFKIEENNFWGEAEELNFSKENVSFQDTKFSLCPCYEKIWWIEASEIKFSEDKESIDFKGAKLIVNDYTLGAWPSGSFPSSSKKRSGFLLPEVNISNKSGVDLSVPYYIVIKENLDTTFEPRYITKRGFGLSNEFRYLTNKLNGVLNSSILFNDNEYQYKYTENSFRWAVGVKHTQVLNKNLFLQINYGKVSDAFFINDFGSDFSGVSKTLYTPQKLVVSSFTGNTETKLLLNSFKIIDPIGVNQYQELPKIEFSYFDSLKSFDFGLETSFSIYRKGGAFRENSKERIKVLNLTPSFNFSHQGRVVFTEISGRIINSAFDFEGFTFNRTQPQLNFQVSANLLRKNPIDTGYLKPYLIIMYAPEKNQKNLPLIDSGIFLDNINPVSYTHLRAPET
;
A
#
# COMPACT_ATOMS: atom_id res chain seq x y z
N MET A 1 6.15 9.89 -19.14
CA MET A 1 6.64 11.17 -19.65
C MET A 1 5.69 12.25 -19.14
N PHE A 2 6.01 12.88 -18.03
CA PHE A 2 5.21 13.98 -17.46
C PHE A 2 6.05 15.24 -17.51
N SER A 3 5.65 16.15 -18.38
CA SER A 3 6.17 17.51 -18.48
C SER A 3 5.36 18.39 -17.52
N PHE A 4 5.95 18.89 -16.46
CA PHE A 4 5.40 19.98 -15.66
C PHE A 4 5.90 21.32 -16.23
N SER A 5 5.02 22.05 -16.89
CA SER A 5 5.20 23.44 -17.26
C SER A 5 5.07 24.30 -16.01
N ASN A 6 6.19 24.84 -15.54
CA ASN A 6 6.24 25.95 -14.58
C ASN A 6 5.89 27.25 -15.30
N ASN A 7 4.70 27.78 -15.06
CA ASN A 7 4.43 29.23 -15.12
C ASN A 7 2.95 29.48 -14.81
N TYR A 8 2.60 29.53 -13.54
CA TYR A 8 1.41 30.23 -13.00
C TYR A 8 1.42 30.21 -11.46
N LEU A 9 2.41 30.83 -10.84
CA LEU A 9 2.41 31.03 -9.39
C LEU A 9 3.22 32.28 -9.02
N SER A 10 2.69 33.47 -9.30
CA SER A 10 3.32 34.70 -8.77
C SER A 10 2.39 35.83 -8.34
N LYS A 11 1.04 35.65 -8.34
CA LYS A 11 0.14 36.72 -7.87
C LYS A 11 -0.93 36.35 -6.82
N HIS A 12 -1.04 35.11 -6.39
CA HIS A 12 -2.02 34.71 -5.36
C HIS A 12 -1.42 34.30 -4.02
N LYS A 13 -0.11 34.37 -3.83
CA LYS A 13 0.53 34.00 -2.54
C LYS A 13 0.44 35.05 -1.43
N ILE A 14 0.03 36.28 -1.74
CA ILE A 14 -0.04 37.35 -0.72
C ILE A 14 -1.44 37.44 -0.10
N PHE A 15 -2.48 36.95 -0.75
CA PHE A 15 -3.85 37.02 -0.20
C PHE A 15 -4.19 35.86 0.76
N PHE A 16 -3.49 34.72 0.66
CA PHE A 16 -3.71 33.57 1.54
C PHE A 16 -2.93 33.66 2.88
N LEU A 17 -1.89 34.45 2.95
CA LEU A 17 -1.06 34.61 4.17
C LEU A 17 -1.67 35.59 5.20
N VAL A 18 -2.60 36.45 4.79
CA VAL A 18 -3.29 37.39 5.71
C VAL A 18 -4.55 36.77 6.33
N LEU A 19 -5.16 35.75 5.68
CA LEU A 19 -6.31 35.05 6.27
C LEU A 19 -5.93 33.99 7.33
N PHE A 20 -4.68 33.54 7.35
CA PHE A 20 -4.21 32.55 8.34
C PHE A 20 -3.74 33.19 9.67
N TYR A 21 -3.62 34.49 9.72
CA TYR A 21 -3.17 35.21 10.97
C TYR A 21 -4.31 35.72 11.84
N ILE A 22 -5.58 35.56 11.42
CA ILE A 22 -6.75 36.05 12.21
C ILE A 22 -7.55 34.90 12.85
N THR A 23 -7.20 33.64 12.57
CA THR A 23 -7.84 32.46 13.24
C THR A 23 -6.91 31.76 14.22
N GLY A 24 -5.95 32.45 14.77
CA GLY A 24 -5.16 31.94 15.89
C GLY A 24 -5.90 32.24 17.20
N ASN A 25 -6.69 31.30 17.67
CA ASN A 25 -7.21 30.99 19.01
C ASN A 25 -8.65 30.46 18.93
N ASN A 26 -8.86 29.38 18.23
CA ASN A 26 -9.99 28.52 18.57
C ASN A 26 -9.43 27.39 19.44
N LEU A 27 -9.59 27.55 20.75
CA LEU A 27 -9.64 26.49 21.72
C LEU A 27 -10.52 25.39 21.11
N LEU A 28 -9.97 24.20 20.94
CA LEU A 28 -10.67 22.99 20.49
C LEU A 28 -11.80 22.74 21.52
N SER A 29 -13.01 23.19 21.24
CA SER A 29 -14.19 22.80 21.99
C SER A 29 -14.73 21.54 21.32
N GLN A 30 -14.95 20.47 22.08
CA GLN A 30 -15.64 19.28 21.61
C GLN A 30 -16.96 19.67 20.93
N ASN A 31 -17.19 19.20 19.71
CA ASN A 31 -18.47 19.39 19.03
C ASN A 31 -19.50 18.40 19.60
N ILE A 32 -20.27 18.85 20.59
CA ILE A 32 -21.33 18.03 21.19
C ILE A 32 -22.66 18.38 20.52
N ASN A 33 -23.23 17.42 19.80
CA ASN A 33 -24.55 17.53 19.20
C ASN A 33 -25.47 16.45 19.78
N TYR A 34 -26.69 16.81 20.16
CA TYR A 34 -27.63 15.86 20.70
C TYR A 34 -29.04 16.04 20.14
N SER A 35 -29.80 14.97 20.09
CA SER A 35 -31.23 14.96 19.76
C SER A 35 -31.97 13.96 20.64
N ALA A 36 -33.23 14.26 20.98
CA ALA A 36 -34.09 13.41 21.80
C ALA A 36 -35.55 13.64 21.47
N GLY A 37 -36.37 12.67 21.76
CA GLY A 37 -37.83 12.82 21.60
C GLY A 37 -38.45 13.76 22.63
N LYS A 38 -37.85 13.88 23.82
CA LYS A 38 -38.31 14.78 24.88
C LYS A 38 -37.10 15.42 25.55
N ILE A 39 -37.17 16.73 25.73
CA ILE A 39 -36.16 17.55 26.42
C ILE A 39 -36.83 18.34 27.54
N SER A 40 -36.32 18.25 28.75
CA SER A 40 -36.81 18.95 29.93
C SER A 40 -35.64 19.49 30.79
N SER A 41 -35.88 20.45 31.66
CA SER A 41 -34.87 20.94 32.60
C SER A 41 -35.39 20.77 34.01
N ASP A 42 -34.51 20.42 34.95
CA ASP A 42 -34.83 20.31 36.38
C ASP A 42 -34.57 21.64 37.12
N ALA A 43 -34.94 21.64 38.42
CA ALA A 43 -34.74 22.83 39.31
C ALA A 43 -33.26 23.21 39.49
N ASN A 44 -32.33 22.30 39.22
CA ASN A 44 -30.87 22.50 39.32
C ASN A 44 -30.25 22.85 37.94
N LYS A 45 -31.04 23.31 36.98
CA LYS A 45 -30.60 23.67 35.62
C LYS A 45 -29.93 22.50 34.86
N ARG A 46 -30.20 21.26 35.23
CA ARG A 46 -29.76 20.08 34.47
C ARG A 46 -30.72 19.81 33.34
N LEU A 47 -30.18 19.60 32.14
CA LEU A 47 -30.92 19.21 30.97
C LEU A 47 -31.14 17.70 31.02
N ILE A 48 -32.40 17.27 30.91
CA ILE A 48 -32.80 15.86 30.89
C ILE A 48 -33.36 15.56 29.50
N LEU A 49 -32.67 14.69 28.76
CA LEU A 49 -33.07 14.18 27.43
C LEU A 49 -33.58 12.76 27.60
N GLU A 50 -34.76 12.47 27.02
CA GLU A 50 -35.41 11.16 27.12
C GLU A 50 -36.00 10.77 25.75
N GLN A 51 -36.22 9.49 25.52
CA GLN A 51 -36.76 8.87 24.33
C GLN A 51 -35.83 8.92 23.12
N SER A 52 -35.12 7.81 22.89
CA SER A 52 -34.22 7.61 21.77
C SER A 52 -33.19 8.73 21.60
N VAL A 53 -32.46 9.01 22.66
CA VAL A 53 -31.44 10.06 22.69
C VAL A 53 -30.27 9.64 21.81
N LYS A 54 -29.88 10.54 20.90
CA LYS A 54 -28.66 10.43 20.11
C LYS A 54 -27.72 11.56 20.49
N LEU A 55 -26.51 11.22 20.85
CA LEU A 55 -25.45 12.14 21.22
C LEU A 55 -24.24 11.88 20.34
N ASN A 56 -23.72 12.91 19.69
CA ASN A 56 -22.46 12.85 18.96
C ASN A 56 -21.43 13.72 19.67
N ILE A 57 -20.32 13.14 20.05
CA ILE A 57 -19.15 13.81 20.61
C ILE A 57 -18.00 13.57 19.66
N ASP A 58 -17.61 14.58 18.88
CA ASP A 58 -16.63 14.49 17.80
C ASP A 58 -16.96 13.35 16.81
N ASN A 59 -16.17 12.27 16.80
CA ASN A 59 -16.34 11.09 15.95
C ASN A 59 -17.05 9.90 16.64
N ILE A 60 -17.56 10.12 17.88
CA ILE A 60 -18.25 9.09 18.66
C ILE A 60 -19.75 9.33 18.59
N ALA A 61 -20.48 8.43 17.95
CA ALA A 61 -21.94 8.41 17.95
C ALA A 61 -22.45 7.51 19.07
N ILE A 62 -23.30 8.05 19.95
CA ILE A 62 -23.82 7.38 21.15
C ILE A 62 -25.34 7.39 21.09
N SER A 63 -25.95 6.28 21.46
CA SER A 63 -27.41 6.12 21.59
C SER A 63 -27.74 5.61 22.99
N THR A 64 -28.78 6.21 23.61
CA THR A 64 -29.29 5.83 24.94
C THR A 64 -30.76 6.24 25.08
N GLU A 65 -31.46 5.74 26.06
CA GLU A 65 -32.83 6.16 26.35
C GLU A 65 -32.89 7.42 27.23
N LYS A 66 -31.84 7.70 28.01
CA LYS A 66 -31.81 8.86 28.91
C LYS A 66 -30.42 9.44 29.06
N LEU A 67 -30.30 10.77 28.90
CA LEU A 67 -29.07 11.53 29.10
C LEU A 67 -29.35 12.72 30.01
N ILE A 68 -28.50 12.95 31.00
CA ILE A 68 -28.55 14.10 31.91
C ILE A 68 -27.30 14.94 31.69
N ILE A 69 -27.47 16.23 31.44
CA ILE A 69 -26.38 17.18 31.23
C ILE A 69 -26.50 18.30 32.28
N ASP A 70 -25.47 18.47 33.09
CA ASP A 70 -25.30 19.60 33.96
C ASP A 70 -24.63 20.72 33.16
N GLN A 71 -25.40 21.75 32.80
CA GLN A 71 -24.92 22.85 31.95
C GLN A 71 -23.94 23.80 32.68
N GLU A 72 -24.00 23.87 34.00
CA GLU A 72 -23.08 24.71 34.76
C GLU A 72 -21.70 24.08 34.92
N LYS A 73 -21.68 22.76 35.03
CA LYS A 73 -20.41 21.98 35.19
C LYS A 73 -19.87 21.42 33.89
N GLU A 74 -20.63 21.55 32.79
CA GLU A 74 -20.30 20.99 31.49
C GLU A 74 -20.01 19.46 31.56
N ILE A 75 -20.80 18.73 32.35
CA ILE A 75 -20.70 17.26 32.51
C ILE A 75 -21.99 16.58 32.09
N GLY A 76 -21.90 15.40 31.55
CA GLY A 76 -23.05 14.58 31.18
C GLY A 76 -22.90 13.15 31.65
N PHE A 77 -24.06 12.51 31.90
CA PHE A 77 -24.18 11.16 32.38
C PHE A 77 -25.33 10.43 31.67
N ALA A 78 -25.05 9.21 31.22
CA ALA A 78 -26.07 8.31 30.66
C ALA A 78 -25.82 6.87 31.12
N LYS A 79 -26.87 6.05 31.10
CA LYS A 79 -26.82 4.60 31.36
C LYS A 79 -27.29 3.83 30.16
N GLU A 80 -26.87 2.56 30.09
CA GLU A 80 -27.28 1.61 29.05
C GLU A 80 -27.10 2.21 27.66
N ILE A 81 -25.86 2.44 27.29
CA ILE A 81 -25.51 3.09 26.04
C ILE A 81 -25.00 2.10 24.99
N SER A 82 -25.29 2.38 23.73
CA SER A 82 -24.59 1.84 22.60
C SER A 82 -23.79 2.95 21.90
N PHE A 83 -22.58 2.64 21.44
CA PHE A 83 -21.73 3.63 20.80
C PHE A 83 -21.06 3.06 19.53
N LYS A 84 -20.75 3.97 18.61
CA LYS A 84 -20.01 3.68 17.38
C LYS A 84 -18.97 4.78 17.14
N ILE A 85 -17.74 4.37 16.81
CA ILE A 85 -16.67 5.28 16.35
C ILE A 85 -16.50 5.06 14.85
N GLU A 86 -16.81 6.09 14.03
CA GLU A 86 -16.93 5.92 12.58
C GLU A 86 -15.60 5.67 11.88
N GLU A 87 -14.52 6.30 12.31
CA GLU A 87 -13.20 6.20 11.66
C GLU A 87 -12.64 4.77 11.62
N ASN A 88 -12.95 3.95 12.62
CA ASN A 88 -12.35 2.62 12.80
C ASN A 88 -13.36 1.47 12.78
N ASN A 89 -14.63 1.72 12.43
CA ASN A 89 -15.73 0.75 12.55
C ASN A 89 -15.83 0.08 13.94
N PHE A 90 -15.50 0.85 14.97
CA PHE A 90 -15.51 0.41 16.35
C PHE A 90 -16.93 0.60 16.91
N TRP A 91 -17.49 -0.43 17.48
CA TRP A 91 -18.82 -0.36 18.07
C TRP A 91 -18.89 -1.14 19.39
N GLY A 92 -19.73 -0.71 20.29
CA GLY A 92 -19.84 -1.32 21.59
C GLY A 92 -21.07 -0.88 22.38
N GLU A 93 -21.15 -1.46 23.57
CA GLU A 93 -22.17 -1.19 24.58
C GLU A 93 -21.43 -0.91 25.89
N ALA A 94 -21.99 -0.01 26.74
CA ALA A 94 -21.47 0.22 28.08
C ALA A 94 -22.60 0.48 29.06
N GLU A 95 -22.40 0.13 30.33
CA GLU A 95 -23.41 0.36 31.36
C GLU A 95 -23.55 1.85 31.71
N GLU A 96 -22.41 2.58 31.73
CA GLU A 96 -22.41 3.99 32.07
C GLU A 96 -21.50 4.81 31.14
N LEU A 97 -21.97 5.99 30.80
CA LEU A 97 -21.21 7.04 30.12
C LEU A 97 -21.08 8.23 31.06
N ASN A 98 -19.86 8.73 31.24
CA ASN A 98 -19.58 10.01 31.83
C ASN A 98 -18.77 10.84 30.84
N PHE A 99 -19.16 12.07 30.57
CA PHE A 99 -18.38 12.95 29.74
C PHE A 99 -18.25 14.35 30.35
N SER A 100 -17.17 14.99 30.08
CA SER A 100 -16.87 16.39 30.42
C SER A 100 -16.18 17.03 29.22
N LYS A 101 -15.85 18.30 29.31
CA LYS A 101 -15.15 19.05 28.27
C LYS A 101 -13.82 18.42 27.83
N GLU A 102 -13.14 17.69 28.70
CA GLU A 102 -11.80 17.17 28.46
C GLU A 102 -11.76 15.64 28.32
N ASN A 103 -12.80 14.95 28.78
CA ASN A 103 -12.77 13.49 28.89
C ASN A 103 -14.13 12.87 28.62
N VAL A 104 -14.12 11.75 27.91
CA VAL A 104 -15.27 10.85 27.74
C VAL A 104 -14.87 9.50 28.32
N SER A 105 -15.65 8.97 29.26
CA SER A 105 -15.40 7.66 29.88
C SER A 105 -16.61 6.75 29.84
N PHE A 106 -16.37 5.49 29.54
CA PHE A 106 -17.33 4.41 29.50
C PHE A 106 -16.96 3.39 30.57
N GLN A 107 -17.96 2.96 31.36
CA GLN A 107 -17.80 1.95 32.40
C GLN A 107 -18.48 0.64 31.97
N ASP A 108 -17.88 -0.47 32.37
CA ASP A 108 -18.36 -1.84 32.08
C ASP A 108 -18.72 -2.03 30.59
N THR A 109 -17.69 -1.87 29.78
CA THR A 109 -17.80 -1.73 28.33
C THR A 109 -17.50 -3.05 27.62
N LYS A 110 -18.32 -3.37 26.63
CA LYS A 110 -18.07 -4.44 25.63
C LYS A 110 -17.94 -3.83 24.26
N PHE A 111 -16.87 -4.13 23.53
CA PHE A 111 -16.67 -3.59 22.19
C PHE A 111 -15.97 -4.57 21.24
N SER A 112 -16.18 -4.37 19.94
CA SER A 112 -15.57 -5.12 18.87
C SER A 112 -15.33 -4.25 17.63
N LEU A 113 -14.40 -4.67 16.77
CA LEU A 113 -14.15 -4.09 15.45
C LEU A 113 -14.92 -4.82 14.33
N CYS A 114 -15.60 -5.92 14.68
CA CYS A 114 -16.36 -6.71 13.71
C CYS A 114 -17.82 -6.28 13.67
N PRO A 115 -18.33 -5.75 12.53
CA PRO A 115 -19.75 -5.42 12.38
C PRO A 115 -20.66 -6.66 12.21
N CYS A 116 -20.11 -7.87 12.39
CA CYS A 116 -20.83 -9.13 12.15
C CYS A 116 -21.95 -9.34 13.16
N TYR A 117 -23.09 -9.84 12.68
CA TYR A 117 -24.26 -10.19 13.49
C TYR A 117 -23.97 -11.30 14.52
N GLU A 118 -23.00 -12.13 14.25
CA GLU A 118 -22.49 -13.15 15.19
C GLU A 118 -21.19 -12.65 15.82
N LYS A 119 -21.28 -12.20 17.07
CA LYS A 119 -20.14 -11.74 17.87
C LYS A 119 -19.25 -12.94 18.21
N ILE A 120 -18.27 -13.24 17.36
CA ILE A 120 -17.32 -14.33 17.63
C ILE A 120 -16.31 -13.90 18.69
N TRP A 121 -15.98 -12.59 18.75
CA TRP A 121 -15.06 -12.06 19.74
C TRP A 121 -15.41 -10.61 20.11
N TRP A 122 -15.07 -10.24 21.34
CA TRP A 122 -15.17 -8.89 21.87
C TRP A 122 -14.12 -8.63 22.93
N ILE A 123 -13.92 -7.36 23.26
CA ILE A 123 -13.12 -6.95 24.41
C ILE A 123 -14.08 -6.41 25.46
N GLU A 124 -13.97 -6.91 26.67
CA GLU A 124 -14.60 -6.34 27.86
C GLU A 124 -13.58 -5.47 28.58
N ALA A 125 -14.00 -4.31 29.08
CA ALA A 125 -13.15 -3.43 29.89
C ALA A 125 -13.98 -2.83 31.01
N SER A 126 -13.44 -2.76 32.22
CA SER A 126 -14.12 -2.09 33.34
C SER A 126 -14.22 -0.59 33.16
N GLU A 127 -13.24 0.02 32.47
CA GLU A 127 -13.27 1.44 32.12
C GLU A 127 -12.53 1.67 30.80
N ILE A 128 -13.12 2.49 29.93
CA ILE A 128 -12.45 3.10 28.76
C ILE A 128 -12.56 4.61 28.89
N LYS A 129 -11.44 5.33 28.81
CA LYS A 129 -11.39 6.77 28.93
C LYS A 129 -10.71 7.37 27.70
N PHE A 130 -11.43 8.24 27.01
CA PHE A 130 -10.91 9.10 25.95
C PHE A 130 -10.46 10.41 26.58
N SER A 131 -9.18 10.74 26.46
CA SER A 131 -8.59 11.96 27.00
C SER A 131 -8.10 12.82 25.82
N GLU A 132 -8.74 13.96 25.62
CA GLU A 132 -8.38 14.87 24.52
C GLU A 132 -7.02 15.52 24.76
N ASP A 133 -6.75 15.95 25.99
CA ASP A 133 -5.47 16.55 26.41
C ASP A 133 -4.27 15.64 26.20
N LYS A 134 -4.48 14.33 26.39
CA LYS A 134 -3.45 13.29 26.19
C LYS A 134 -3.46 12.67 24.82
N GLU A 135 -4.47 12.96 24.00
CA GLU A 135 -4.69 12.30 22.72
C GLU A 135 -4.59 10.75 22.87
N SER A 136 -5.22 10.21 23.90
CA SER A 136 -5.16 8.80 24.27
C SER A 136 -6.51 8.19 24.63
N ILE A 137 -6.63 6.91 24.38
CA ILE A 137 -7.70 6.04 24.86
C ILE A 137 -7.07 5.13 25.91
N ASP A 138 -7.36 5.39 27.16
CA ASP A 138 -6.87 4.61 28.28
C ASP A 138 -7.92 3.56 28.69
N PHE A 139 -7.50 2.36 29.01
CA PHE A 139 -8.42 1.30 29.46
C PHE A 139 -7.93 0.62 30.74
N LYS A 140 -8.87 0.10 31.53
CA LYS A 140 -8.62 -0.72 32.72
C LYS A 140 -9.40 -2.03 32.64
N GLY A 141 -8.81 -3.08 33.20
CA GLY A 141 -9.45 -4.40 33.35
C GLY A 141 -9.91 -5.01 32.03
N ALA A 142 -9.14 -4.82 30.95
CA ALA A 142 -9.52 -5.36 29.65
C ALA A 142 -9.35 -6.88 29.59
N LYS A 143 -10.32 -7.58 28.95
CA LYS A 143 -10.31 -9.01 28.69
C LYS A 143 -10.69 -9.25 27.23
N LEU A 144 -9.95 -10.07 26.52
CA LEU A 144 -10.30 -10.57 25.20
C LEU A 144 -11.12 -11.84 25.34
N ILE A 145 -12.34 -11.81 24.85
CA ILE A 145 -13.27 -12.95 24.86
C ILE A 145 -13.44 -13.43 23.42
N VAL A 146 -13.33 -14.73 23.22
CA VAL A 146 -13.55 -15.40 21.92
C VAL A 146 -14.40 -16.64 22.16
N ASN A 147 -15.56 -16.73 21.52
CA ASN A 147 -16.52 -17.82 21.76
C ASN A 147 -16.77 -18.08 23.25
N ASP A 148 -17.00 -17.02 24.04
CA ASP A 148 -17.22 -17.04 25.49
C ASP A 148 -16.01 -17.48 26.35
N TYR A 149 -14.85 -17.72 25.76
CA TYR A 149 -13.63 -18.03 26.49
C TYR A 149 -12.73 -16.79 26.60
N THR A 150 -12.24 -16.52 27.80
CA THR A 150 -11.24 -15.48 28.03
C THR A 150 -9.87 -15.95 27.54
N LEU A 151 -9.36 -15.37 26.45
CA LEU A 151 -8.04 -15.69 25.89
C LEU A 151 -6.91 -14.84 26.46
N GLY A 152 -7.21 -13.67 26.99
CA GLY A 152 -6.21 -12.74 27.55
C GLY A 152 -6.85 -11.70 28.45
N ALA A 153 -6.07 -11.19 29.40
CA ALA A 153 -6.49 -10.09 30.27
C ALA A 153 -5.33 -9.12 30.53
N TRP A 154 -5.65 -7.82 30.51
CA TRP A 154 -4.70 -6.74 30.75
C TRP A 154 -5.25 -5.83 31.85
N PRO A 155 -4.49 -5.58 32.92
CA PRO A 155 -4.96 -4.74 34.04
C PRO A 155 -5.21 -3.31 33.61
N SER A 156 -4.38 -2.79 32.71
CA SER A 156 -4.53 -1.44 32.11
C SER A 156 -3.69 -1.31 30.84
N GLY A 157 -4.00 -0.33 30.03
CA GLY A 157 -3.25 0.01 28.83
C GLY A 157 -3.71 1.33 28.25
N SER A 158 -3.05 1.79 27.18
CA SER A 158 -3.36 3.04 26.49
C SER A 158 -3.12 2.90 24.99
N PHE A 159 -4.02 3.48 24.21
CA PHE A 159 -3.89 3.60 22.75
C PHE A 159 -3.84 5.08 22.34
N PRO A 160 -3.15 5.45 21.27
CA PRO A 160 -3.24 6.80 20.72
C PRO A 160 -4.64 7.04 20.10
N SER A 161 -5.25 8.16 20.39
CA SER A 161 -6.52 8.62 19.80
C SER A 161 -6.32 9.60 18.63
N SER A 162 -5.09 10.04 18.40
CA SER A 162 -4.72 11.02 17.38
C SER A 162 -3.66 10.49 16.42
N SER A 163 -3.33 11.30 15.40
CA SER A 163 -2.23 11.03 14.46
C SER A 163 -0.83 11.05 15.08
N LYS A 164 -0.68 11.47 16.35
CA LYS A 164 0.60 11.44 17.05
C LYS A 164 1.00 10.03 17.41
N LYS A 165 2.19 9.66 16.98
CA LYS A 165 2.73 8.33 17.27
C LYS A 165 3.01 8.17 18.75
N ARG A 166 2.53 7.09 19.36
CA ARG A 166 2.83 6.66 20.74
C ARG A 166 3.11 5.18 20.80
N SER A 167 4.04 4.80 21.67
CA SER A 167 4.29 3.38 21.94
C SER A 167 3.17 2.79 22.76
N GLY A 168 2.76 1.56 22.43
CA GLY A 168 1.69 0.86 23.14
C GLY A 168 1.21 -0.39 22.40
N PHE A 169 0.34 -1.14 23.04
CA PHE A 169 -0.35 -2.24 22.38
C PHE A 169 -1.31 -1.71 21.33
N LEU A 170 -1.31 -2.36 20.18
CA LEU A 170 -2.35 -2.18 19.17
C LEU A 170 -3.49 -3.17 19.45
N LEU A 171 -4.60 -2.99 18.74
CA LEU A 171 -5.74 -3.88 18.88
C LEU A 171 -5.33 -5.31 18.49
N PRO A 172 -5.72 -6.30 19.28
CA PRO A 172 -5.50 -7.70 18.92
C PRO A 172 -6.22 -8.07 17.65
N GLU A 173 -5.61 -8.93 16.85
CA GLU A 173 -6.24 -9.52 15.67
C GLU A 173 -6.54 -10.98 15.95
N VAL A 174 -7.78 -11.37 15.65
CA VAL A 174 -8.25 -12.74 15.82
C VAL A 174 -8.82 -13.26 14.51
N ASN A 175 -8.21 -14.30 13.98
CA ASN A 175 -8.68 -14.99 12.78
C ASN A 175 -9.01 -16.44 13.11
N ILE A 176 -10.12 -16.95 12.57
CA ILE A 176 -10.53 -18.33 12.77
C ILE A 176 -10.65 -19.01 11.42
N SER A 177 -9.96 -20.11 11.24
CA SER A 177 -10.00 -20.88 10.02
C SER A 177 -9.83 -22.37 10.25
N ASN A 178 -10.37 -23.19 9.35
CA ASN A 178 -10.17 -24.63 9.40
C ASN A 178 -8.69 -25.04 9.27
N LYS A 179 -7.86 -24.24 8.60
CA LYS A 179 -6.43 -24.50 8.40
C LYS A 179 -5.60 -24.20 9.64
N SER A 180 -5.86 -23.08 10.29
CA SER A 180 -5.01 -22.56 11.38
C SER A 180 -5.62 -22.76 12.76
N GLY A 181 -6.93 -23.04 12.84
CA GLY A 181 -7.67 -22.97 14.08
C GLY A 181 -7.88 -21.50 14.47
N VAL A 182 -7.73 -21.18 15.72
CA VAL A 182 -7.68 -19.81 16.24
C VAL A 182 -6.27 -19.26 16.03
N ASP A 183 -6.18 -18.10 15.45
CA ASP A 183 -4.96 -17.36 15.14
C ASP A 183 -5.08 -15.99 15.82
N LEU A 184 -4.33 -15.81 16.90
CA LEU A 184 -4.35 -14.61 17.74
C LEU A 184 -3.03 -13.88 17.62
N SER A 185 -3.05 -12.59 17.28
CA SER A 185 -1.90 -11.71 17.39
C SER A 185 -2.18 -10.51 18.29
N VAL A 186 -1.15 -10.02 18.96
CA VAL A 186 -1.22 -8.88 19.89
C VAL A 186 -0.04 -7.95 19.60
N PRO A 187 -0.18 -7.05 18.61
CA PRO A 187 0.92 -6.18 18.20
C PRO A 187 1.27 -5.16 19.29
N TYR A 188 2.56 -4.90 19.46
CA TYR A 188 3.11 -3.84 20.30
C TYR A 188 3.93 -2.88 19.47
N TYR A 189 3.46 -1.64 19.38
CA TYR A 189 4.09 -0.57 18.61
C TYR A 189 5.05 0.23 19.47
N ILE A 190 6.25 0.50 18.95
CA ILE A 190 7.31 1.25 19.62
C ILE A 190 7.71 2.44 18.75
N VAL A 191 7.54 3.63 19.28
CA VAL A 191 8.09 4.86 18.70
C VAL A 191 9.52 5.04 19.22
N ILE A 192 10.50 4.90 18.35
CA ILE A 192 11.91 5.13 18.69
C ILE A 192 12.23 6.62 18.52
N LYS A 193 11.75 7.22 17.41
CA LYS A 193 11.79 8.65 17.08
C LYS A 193 10.58 8.97 16.21
N GLU A 194 10.29 10.23 15.94
CA GLU A 194 9.19 10.66 15.07
C GLU A 194 9.23 9.99 13.68
N ASN A 195 10.41 9.75 13.18
CA ASN A 195 10.67 9.17 11.85
C ASN A 195 11.24 7.74 11.90
N LEU A 196 11.16 7.08 13.05
CA LEU A 196 11.71 5.74 13.28
C LEU A 196 10.80 4.99 14.26
N ASP A 197 10.18 3.93 13.81
CA ASP A 197 9.29 3.11 14.62
C ASP A 197 9.40 1.62 14.27
N THR A 198 8.90 0.80 15.19
CA THR A 198 8.82 -0.65 14.98
C THR A 198 7.59 -1.23 15.65
N THR A 199 7.05 -2.28 15.05
CA THR A 199 5.94 -3.06 15.61
C THR A 199 6.42 -4.50 15.81
N PHE A 200 6.32 -5.00 17.01
CA PHE A 200 6.48 -6.43 17.30
C PHE A 200 5.11 -7.07 17.44
N GLU A 201 4.89 -8.17 16.77
CA GLU A 201 3.63 -8.87 16.76
C GLU A 201 3.83 -10.34 17.16
N PRO A 202 3.82 -10.66 18.47
CA PRO A 202 3.70 -12.02 18.93
C PRO A 202 2.35 -12.61 18.47
N ARG A 203 2.39 -13.85 17.98
CA ARG A 203 1.26 -14.54 17.38
C ARG A 203 1.20 -15.97 17.83
N TYR A 204 0.01 -16.44 18.14
CA TYR A 204 -0.23 -17.83 18.48
C TYR A 204 -1.30 -18.43 17.57
N ILE A 205 -0.94 -19.52 16.90
CA ILE A 205 -1.81 -20.23 15.95
C ILE A 205 -2.03 -21.63 16.51
N THR A 206 -3.25 -21.96 16.90
CA THR A 206 -3.54 -23.18 17.68
C THR A 206 -3.07 -24.47 17.02
N LYS A 207 -3.14 -24.58 15.68
CA LYS A 207 -2.67 -25.77 14.95
C LYS A 207 -1.22 -25.71 14.53
N ARG A 208 -0.56 -24.54 14.60
CA ARG A 208 0.79 -24.33 14.05
C ARG A 208 1.84 -24.01 15.10
N GLY A 209 1.48 -23.25 16.14
CA GLY A 209 2.39 -22.88 17.22
C GLY A 209 2.59 -21.38 17.38
N PHE A 210 3.71 -21.02 18.02
CA PHE A 210 4.04 -19.64 18.33
C PHE A 210 4.90 -18.99 17.23
N GLY A 211 4.54 -17.77 16.87
CA GLY A 211 5.25 -16.94 15.92
C GLY A 211 5.51 -15.54 16.45
N LEU A 212 6.43 -14.86 15.79
CA LEU A 212 6.76 -13.45 16.05
C LEU A 212 7.01 -12.78 14.72
N SER A 213 6.32 -11.65 14.45
CA SER A 213 6.69 -10.78 13.37
C SER A 213 7.15 -9.43 13.87
N ASN A 214 7.93 -8.74 13.04
CA ASN A 214 8.42 -7.41 13.29
C ASN A 214 8.38 -6.59 11.99
N GLU A 215 7.81 -5.40 12.07
CA GLU A 215 7.93 -4.37 11.06
C GLU A 215 8.75 -3.21 11.62
N PHE A 216 9.83 -2.86 10.96
CA PHE A 216 10.68 -1.73 11.29
C PHE A 216 10.63 -0.70 10.16
N ARG A 217 10.26 0.55 10.46
CA ARG A 217 10.09 1.64 9.50
C ARG A 217 10.99 2.81 9.83
N TYR A 218 11.55 3.39 8.80
CA TYR A 218 12.38 4.59 8.92
C TYR A 218 12.15 5.55 7.74
N LEU A 219 12.20 6.84 8.03
CA LEU A 219 11.99 7.92 7.07
C LEU A 219 12.90 9.09 7.40
N THR A 220 13.68 9.53 6.42
CA THR A 220 14.46 10.78 6.48
C THR A 220 14.32 11.53 5.16
N ASN A 221 14.86 12.72 5.04
CA ASN A 221 14.84 13.49 3.79
C ASN A 221 15.59 12.79 2.63
N LYS A 222 16.46 11.83 2.91
CA LYS A 222 17.28 11.16 1.89
C LYS A 222 17.00 9.67 1.75
N LEU A 223 16.38 9.04 2.74
CA LEU A 223 16.14 7.60 2.71
C LEU A 223 14.81 7.27 3.41
N ASN A 224 14.15 6.27 2.88
CA ASN A 224 12.99 5.65 3.53
C ASN A 224 13.04 4.14 3.34
N GLY A 225 12.40 3.43 4.21
CA GLY A 225 12.29 1.99 4.05
C GLY A 225 11.49 1.30 5.14
N VAL A 226 11.20 0.05 4.83
CA VAL A 226 10.51 -0.89 5.71
C VAL A 226 11.28 -2.20 5.68
N LEU A 227 11.59 -2.72 6.86
CA LEU A 227 12.12 -4.06 7.07
C LEU A 227 11.06 -4.89 7.78
N ASN A 228 10.64 -5.97 7.17
CA ASN A 228 9.73 -6.96 7.76
C ASN A 228 10.48 -8.25 8.04
N SER A 229 10.22 -8.86 9.18
CA SER A 229 10.71 -10.19 9.50
C SER A 229 9.63 -10.99 10.23
N SER A 230 9.52 -12.26 9.94
CA SER A 230 8.56 -13.15 10.57
C SER A 230 9.20 -14.50 10.83
N ILE A 231 8.92 -15.05 12.00
CA ILE A 231 9.43 -16.34 12.44
C ILE A 231 8.27 -17.14 13.03
N LEU A 232 8.16 -18.39 12.64
CA LEU A 232 7.34 -19.38 13.32
C LEU A 232 8.28 -20.46 13.88
N PHE A 233 8.35 -20.57 15.19
CA PHE A 233 9.36 -21.38 15.88
C PHE A 233 9.16 -22.88 15.69
N ASN A 234 7.91 -23.32 15.61
CA ASN A 234 7.57 -24.73 15.45
C ASN A 234 6.22 -24.85 14.75
N ASP A 235 6.21 -24.99 13.42
CA ASP A 235 4.97 -25.21 12.65
C ASP A 235 4.63 -26.70 12.65
N ASN A 236 3.81 -27.11 13.60
CA ASN A 236 3.39 -28.51 13.76
C ASN A 236 2.65 -29.03 12.53
N GLU A 237 1.80 -28.21 11.89
CA GLU A 237 1.06 -28.61 10.69
C GLU A 237 2.00 -28.82 9.49
N TYR A 238 3.00 -27.95 9.35
CA TYR A 238 3.97 -28.05 8.25
C TYR A 238 4.88 -29.27 8.45
N GLN A 239 5.36 -29.51 9.66
CA GLN A 239 6.18 -30.68 9.99
C GLN A 239 5.42 -31.98 9.74
N TYR A 240 4.15 -32.04 10.15
CA TYR A 240 3.31 -33.21 9.92
C TYR A 240 3.09 -33.48 8.43
N LYS A 241 2.85 -32.45 7.62
CA LYS A 241 2.50 -32.58 6.20
C LYS A 241 3.69 -32.85 5.30
N TYR A 242 4.85 -32.25 5.59
CA TYR A 242 5.99 -32.26 4.67
C TYR A 242 7.23 -32.97 5.25
N THR A 243 7.20 -33.40 6.50
CA THR A 243 8.35 -34.04 7.21
C THR A 243 9.65 -33.21 7.14
N GLU A 244 9.53 -31.90 7.02
CA GLU A 244 10.62 -30.93 6.92
C GLU A 244 10.80 -30.16 8.23
N ASN A 245 11.77 -29.26 8.28
CA ASN A 245 12.04 -28.43 9.44
C ASN A 245 10.82 -27.57 9.79
N SER A 246 10.35 -27.64 11.03
CA SER A 246 9.23 -26.88 11.55
C SER A 246 9.53 -25.39 11.76
N PHE A 247 10.79 -25.00 11.77
CA PHE A 247 11.21 -23.60 11.86
C PHE A 247 11.04 -22.90 10.54
N ARG A 248 10.13 -21.92 10.47
CA ARG A 248 9.79 -21.20 9.26
C ARG A 248 9.99 -19.70 9.44
N TRP A 249 10.40 -19.02 8.39
CA TRP A 249 10.69 -17.60 8.45
C TRP A 249 10.49 -16.89 7.12
N ALA A 250 10.27 -15.58 7.21
CA ALA A 250 10.27 -14.66 6.08
C ALA A 250 11.02 -13.38 6.43
N VAL A 251 11.65 -12.78 5.44
CA VAL A 251 12.29 -11.47 5.52
C VAL A 251 11.92 -10.66 4.28
N GLY A 252 11.49 -9.42 4.47
CA GLY A 252 11.18 -8.47 3.42
C GLY A 252 11.87 -7.12 3.66
N VAL A 253 12.47 -6.54 2.62
CA VAL A 253 13.12 -5.22 2.68
C VAL A 253 12.64 -4.39 1.50
N LYS A 254 12.09 -3.21 1.78
CA LYS A 254 11.87 -2.15 0.80
C LYS A 254 12.66 -0.94 1.25
N HIS A 255 13.58 -0.48 0.43
CA HIS A 255 14.45 0.65 0.75
C HIS A 255 14.64 1.54 -0.46
N THR A 256 14.53 2.84 -0.27
CA THR A 256 14.90 3.85 -1.26
C THR A 256 15.80 4.90 -0.62
N GLN A 257 16.85 5.30 -1.35
CA GLN A 257 17.81 6.27 -0.84
C GLN A 257 18.29 7.20 -1.95
N VAL A 258 18.32 8.48 -1.64
CA VAL A 258 19.00 9.51 -2.43
C VAL A 258 20.44 9.60 -1.92
N LEU A 259 21.40 9.01 -2.66
CA LEU A 259 22.82 9.03 -2.30
C LEU A 259 23.42 10.42 -2.53
N ASN A 260 23.07 11.06 -3.66
CA ASN A 260 23.38 12.43 -3.96
C ASN A 260 22.34 13.02 -4.93
N LYS A 261 22.55 14.25 -5.45
CA LYS A 261 21.61 14.95 -6.34
C LYS A 261 21.21 14.12 -7.57
N ASN A 262 22.08 13.26 -8.05
CA ASN A 262 21.91 12.54 -9.30
C ASN A 262 21.89 11.02 -9.12
N LEU A 263 22.14 10.49 -7.92
CA LEU A 263 22.32 9.06 -7.67
C LEU A 263 21.29 8.54 -6.66
N PHE A 264 20.55 7.52 -7.07
CA PHE A 264 19.44 6.92 -6.33
C PHE A 264 19.67 5.42 -6.17
N LEU A 265 19.36 4.89 -5.00
CA LEU A 265 19.38 3.47 -4.69
C LEU A 265 17.97 3.01 -4.34
N GLN A 266 17.56 1.86 -4.91
CA GLN A 266 16.32 1.17 -4.55
C GLN A 266 16.60 -0.31 -4.30
N ILE A 267 16.07 -0.84 -3.20
CA ILE A 267 16.14 -2.24 -2.85
C ILE A 267 14.71 -2.73 -2.62
N ASN A 268 14.37 -3.84 -3.25
CA ASN A 268 13.15 -4.60 -2.98
C ASN A 268 13.56 -6.07 -2.87
N TYR A 269 13.68 -6.55 -1.64
CA TYR A 269 14.19 -7.88 -1.34
C TYR A 269 13.17 -8.64 -0.51
N GLY A 270 12.90 -9.87 -0.89
CA GLY A 270 12.08 -10.80 -0.14
C GLY A 270 12.70 -12.19 -0.15
N LYS A 271 12.66 -12.87 0.98
CA LYS A 271 13.09 -14.26 1.10
C LYS A 271 12.25 -14.99 2.13
N VAL A 272 11.91 -16.22 1.84
CA VAL A 272 11.12 -17.10 2.71
C VAL A 272 11.84 -18.42 2.90
N SER A 273 11.58 -19.11 3.99
CA SER A 273 12.17 -20.41 4.33
C SER A 273 11.82 -21.50 3.33
N ASP A 274 10.57 -21.48 2.85
CA ASP A 274 9.99 -22.53 2.03
C ASP A 274 8.93 -21.99 1.06
N ALA A 275 8.55 -22.80 0.07
CA ALA A 275 7.62 -22.43 -0.98
C ALA A 275 6.18 -22.20 -0.51
N PHE A 276 5.80 -22.74 0.63
CA PHE A 276 4.43 -22.69 1.14
C PHE A 276 4.20 -21.53 2.12
N PHE A 277 5.26 -20.87 2.61
CA PHE A 277 5.17 -19.86 3.66
C PHE A 277 4.12 -18.77 3.36
N ILE A 278 4.19 -18.19 2.17
CA ILE A 278 3.27 -17.08 1.79
C ILE A 278 1.84 -17.58 1.58
N ASN A 279 1.67 -18.80 1.08
CA ASN A 279 0.35 -19.40 0.91
C ASN A 279 -0.33 -19.74 2.24
N ASP A 280 0.47 -20.06 3.26
CA ASP A 280 -0.03 -20.42 4.58
C ASP A 280 -0.36 -19.18 5.44
N PHE A 281 0.45 -18.13 5.37
CA PHE A 281 0.37 -16.99 6.28
C PHE A 281 0.00 -15.66 5.61
N GLY A 282 0.01 -15.60 4.29
CA GLY A 282 -0.29 -14.38 3.55
C GLY A 282 0.83 -13.35 3.56
N SER A 283 0.54 -12.18 2.96
CA SER A 283 1.48 -11.05 2.89
C SER A 283 1.63 -10.32 4.22
N ASP A 284 0.59 -10.31 5.04
CA ASP A 284 0.53 -9.51 6.26
C ASP A 284 1.51 -10.03 7.31
N PHE A 285 1.57 -11.34 7.50
CA PHE A 285 2.57 -11.95 8.37
C PHE A 285 3.98 -11.98 7.76
N SER A 286 4.10 -12.19 6.44
CA SER A 286 5.41 -12.31 5.80
C SER A 286 6.08 -10.97 5.49
N GLY A 287 5.31 -9.88 5.38
CA GLY A 287 5.77 -8.60 4.83
C GLY A 287 6.25 -8.68 3.38
N VAL A 288 6.08 -9.81 2.73
CA VAL A 288 6.43 -10.07 1.32
C VAL A 288 5.15 -10.15 0.51
N SER A 289 5.08 -9.42 -0.61
CA SER A 289 3.90 -9.41 -1.46
C SER A 289 3.46 -10.83 -1.84
N LYS A 290 2.15 -11.06 -1.82
CA LYS A 290 1.53 -12.32 -2.27
C LYS A 290 1.62 -12.42 -3.80
N THR A 291 2.78 -12.80 -4.30
CA THR A 291 3.07 -13.05 -5.71
C THR A 291 3.56 -14.47 -5.89
N LEU A 292 3.66 -14.91 -7.13
CA LEU A 292 4.20 -16.24 -7.46
C LEU A 292 5.72 -16.35 -7.16
N TYR A 293 6.37 -15.26 -6.81
CA TYR A 293 7.80 -15.21 -6.50
C TYR A 293 8.12 -14.14 -5.45
N THR A 294 9.24 -14.30 -4.75
CA THR A 294 9.81 -13.27 -3.89
C THR A 294 10.81 -12.42 -4.68
N PRO A 295 10.67 -11.09 -4.71
CA PRO A 295 11.61 -10.23 -5.42
C PRO A 295 12.96 -10.17 -4.71
N GLN A 296 14.05 -10.07 -5.47
CA GLN A 296 15.41 -9.82 -5.01
C GLN A 296 16.03 -8.78 -5.94
N LYS A 297 15.57 -7.53 -5.85
CA LYS A 297 15.88 -6.47 -6.79
C LYS A 297 16.69 -5.37 -6.11
N LEU A 298 17.80 -4.98 -6.75
CA LEU A 298 18.58 -3.79 -6.43
C LEU A 298 18.70 -2.95 -7.69
N VAL A 299 18.44 -1.67 -7.59
CA VAL A 299 18.57 -0.69 -8.67
C VAL A 299 19.40 0.48 -8.18
N VAL A 300 20.45 0.83 -8.93
CA VAL A 300 21.18 2.08 -8.77
C VAL A 300 20.96 2.89 -10.04
N SER A 301 20.37 4.08 -9.91
CA SER A 301 20.07 4.97 -11.04
C SER A 301 20.85 6.27 -10.89
N SER A 302 21.50 6.70 -11.97
CA SER A 302 22.19 7.99 -12.06
C SER A 302 21.56 8.83 -13.17
N PHE A 303 21.25 10.09 -12.87
CA PHE A 303 20.70 11.05 -13.81
C PHE A 303 21.67 12.22 -13.97
N THR A 304 22.13 12.48 -15.18
CA THR A 304 23.09 13.58 -15.46
C THR A 304 22.72 14.25 -16.77
N GLY A 305 22.14 15.45 -16.70
CA GLY A 305 21.61 16.15 -17.88
C GLY A 305 20.56 15.28 -18.58
N ASN A 306 20.80 15.00 -19.85
CA ASN A 306 19.93 14.22 -20.72
C ASN A 306 20.21 12.70 -20.67
N THR A 307 21.05 12.25 -19.73
CA THR A 307 21.44 10.83 -19.61
C THR A 307 20.89 10.20 -18.34
N GLU A 308 20.45 8.94 -18.47
CA GLU A 308 20.17 8.05 -17.36
C GLU A 308 21.04 6.79 -17.46
N THR A 309 21.68 6.42 -16.38
CA THR A 309 22.40 5.14 -16.28
C THR A 309 21.84 4.33 -15.12
N LYS A 310 21.52 3.07 -15.36
CA LYS A 310 21.01 2.14 -14.35
C LYS A 310 21.86 0.89 -14.25
N LEU A 311 22.18 0.51 -13.03
CA LEU A 311 22.62 -0.85 -12.70
C LEU A 311 21.46 -1.58 -12.03
N LEU A 312 21.04 -2.69 -12.60
CA LEU A 312 19.97 -3.53 -12.11
C LEU A 312 20.52 -4.92 -11.78
N LEU A 313 20.29 -5.36 -10.55
CA LEU A 313 20.38 -6.76 -10.16
C LEU A 313 18.97 -7.23 -9.88
N ASN A 314 18.42 -8.05 -10.75
CA ASN A 314 17.03 -8.52 -10.67
C ASN A 314 17.02 -10.05 -10.61
N SER A 315 16.94 -10.53 -9.40
CA SER A 315 16.76 -11.93 -9.05
C SER A 315 15.40 -12.13 -8.41
N PHE A 316 14.94 -13.36 -8.37
CA PHE A 316 13.72 -13.73 -7.67
C PHE A 316 13.78 -15.20 -7.27
N LYS A 317 12.99 -15.56 -6.28
CA LYS A 317 12.77 -16.94 -5.88
C LYS A 317 11.32 -17.31 -6.15
N ILE A 318 11.09 -18.35 -6.96
CA ILE A 318 9.75 -18.83 -7.29
C ILE A 318 9.19 -19.55 -6.05
N ILE A 319 7.98 -19.16 -5.64
CA ILE A 319 7.30 -19.73 -4.47
C ILE A 319 6.49 -20.96 -4.86
N ASP A 320 6.08 -21.06 -6.12
CA ASP A 320 5.36 -22.23 -6.61
C ASP A 320 6.25 -23.48 -6.54
N PRO A 321 5.85 -24.54 -5.79
CA PRO A 321 6.62 -25.76 -5.66
C PRO A 321 6.77 -26.54 -6.98
N ILE A 322 5.92 -26.27 -7.97
CA ILE A 322 5.95 -26.89 -9.31
C ILE A 322 6.64 -25.94 -10.30
N GLY A 323 6.98 -24.73 -9.86
CA GLY A 323 7.56 -23.68 -10.70
C GLY A 323 8.90 -24.11 -11.34
N VAL A 324 9.03 -23.84 -12.63
CA VAL A 324 10.25 -24.09 -13.40
C VAL A 324 11.23 -22.92 -13.26
N ASN A 325 12.52 -23.19 -13.43
CA ASN A 325 13.54 -22.16 -13.47
C ASN A 325 13.26 -21.16 -14.59
N GLN A 326 13.35 -19.87 -14.25
CA GLN A 326 13.22 -18.75 -15.18
C GLN A 326 14.52 -17.95 -15.24
N TYR A 327 14.66 -17.10 -16.25
CA TYR A 327 15.83 -16.24 -16.37
C TYR A 327 15.77 -15.04 -15.44
N GLN A 328 16.86 -14.79 -14.74
CA GLN A 328 17.11 -13.67 -13.85
C GLN A 328 18.13 -12.74 -14.49
N GLU A 329 18.03 -11.44 -14.29
CA GLU A 329 18.97 -10.44 -14.84
C GLU A 329 20.04 -10.09 -13.80
N LEU A 330 21.26 -10.64 -13.97
CA LEU A 330 22.33 -10.56 -12.99
C LEU A 330 23.73 -10.42 -13.64
N PRO A 331 24.24 -9.21 -13.90
CA PRO A 331 23.64 -7.89 -13.83
C PRO A 331 22.94 -7.46 -15.12
N LYS A 332 22.22 -6.33 -15.07
CA LYS A 332 21.84 -5.53 -16.23
C LYS A 332 22.33 -4.11 -16.04
N ILE A 333 23.00 -3.56 -17.06
CA ILE A 333 23.41 -2.16 -17.11
C ILE A 333 22.64 -1.52 -18.27
N GLU A 334 21.97 -0.42 -17.97
CA GLU A 334 21.22 0.36 -18.96
C GLU A 334 21.81 1.77 -19.03
N PHE A 335 21.91 2.28 -20.22
CA PHE A 335 22.25 3.66 -20.49
C PHE A 335 21.24 4.23 -21.47
N SER A 336 20.66 5.39 -21.17
CA SER A 336 19.71 6.08 -22.01
C SER A 336 20.13 7.54 -22.15
N TYR A 337 20.07 8.04 -23.37
CA TYR A 337 20.26 9.44 -23.71
C TYR A 337 19.05 9.90 -24.52
N PHE A 338 18.47 11.03 -24.15
CA PHE A 338 17.35 11.64 -24.86
C PHE A 338 17.58 13.14 -24.95
N ASP A 339 17.36 13.69 -26.15
CA ASP A 339 17.44 15.11 -26.37
C ASP A 339 16.38 15.55 -27.38
N SER A 340 16.05 16.84 -27.41
CA SER A 340 14.99 17.41 -28.18
C SER A 340 15.45 18.65 -28.92
N LEU A 341 15.15 18.72 -30.21
CA LEU A 341 15.38 19.90 -31.05
C LEU A 341 14.06 20.36 -31.67
N LYS A 342 13.38 21.34 -31.08
CA LYS A 342 12.04 21.81 -31.46
C LYS A 342 11.00 20.69 -31.47
N SER A 343 10.57 20.26 -32.62
CA SER A 343 9.57 19.21 -32.84
C SER A 343 10.19 17.81 -33.05
N PHE A 344 11.50 17.70 -32.93
CA PHE A 344 12.23 16.48 -33.21
C PHE A 344 12.93 16.02 -31.93
N ASP A 345 12.56 14.84 -31.44
CA ASP A 345 13.21 14.19 -30.33
C ASP A 345 14.07 13.01 -30.83
N PHE A 346 15.21 12.81 -30.25
CA PHE A 346 16.07 11.68 -30.57
C PHE A 346 16.59 11.05 -29.30
N GLY A 347 16.79 9.74 -29.36
CA GLY A 347 17.23 8.95 -28.23
C GLY A 347 18.16 7.83 -28.62
N LEU A 348 18.93 7.41 -27.64
CA LEU A 348 19.78 6.24 -27.71
C LEU A 348 19.59 5.46 -26.41
N GLU A 349 19.06 4.25 -26.50
CA GLU A 349 19.02 3.32 -25.39
C GLU A 349 20.00 2.18 -25.67
N THR A 350 20.81 1.84 -24.69
CA THR A 350 21.68 0.67 -24.75
C THR A 350 21.61 -0.10 -23.46
N SER A 351 21.66 -1.41 -23.54
CA SER A 351 21.67 -2.27 -22.35
C SER A 351 22.55 -3.49 -22.56
N PHE A 352 23.29 -3.82 -21.52
CA PHE A 352 24.00 -5.08 -21.41
C PHE A 352 23.40 -5.90 -20.26
N SER A 353 22.96 -7.11 -20.55
CA SER A 353 22.33 -8.01 -19.57
C SER A 353 22.99 -9.39 -19.57
N ILE A 354 23.18 -9.93 -18.37
CA ILE A 354 23.52 -11.35 -18.20
C ILE A 354 22.29 -12.03 -17.59
N TYR A 355 21.66 -12.88 -18.36
CA TYR A 355 20.56 -13.71 -17.90
C TYR A 355 21.11 -15.04 -17.37
N ARG A 356 20.62 -15.43 -16.19
CA ARG A 356 20.96 -16.72 -15.56
C ARG A 356 19.65 -17.45 -15.27
N LYS A 357 19.56 -18.70 -15.71
CA LYS A 357 18.40 -19.53 -15.42
C LYS A 357 18.45 -20.01 -13.96
N GLY A 358 17.37 -19.81 -13.22
CA GLY A 358 17.32 -20.17 -11.81
C GLY A 358 16.02 -19.71 -11.16
N GLY A 359 15.97 -19.70 -9.81
CA GLY A 359 14.81 -19.20 -9.04
C GLY A 359 13.94 -20.28 -8.41
N ALA A 360 13.90 -21.51 -8.96
CA ALA A 360 13.21 -22.61 -8.30
C ALA A 360 13.86 -22.98 -6.95
N PHE A 361 13.07 -23.47 -5.99
CA PHE A 361 13.58 -23.83 -4.66
C PHE A 361 14.54 -25.03 -4.70
N ARG A 362 14.33 -25.95 -5.62
CA ARG A 362 15.01 -27.26 -5.63
C ARG A 362 16.00 -27.45 -6.79
N GLU A 363 16.10 -26.51 -7.71
CA GLU A 363 16.87 -26.70 -8.92
C GLU A 363 17.74 -25.47 -9.25
N ASN A 364 19.02 -25.70 -9.57
CA ASN A 364 19.97 -24.68 -10.04
C ASN A 364 20.46 -25.05 -11.44
N SER A 365 20.21 -24.19 -12.41
CA SER A 365 20.77 -24.29 -13.77
C SER A 365 22.04 -23.45 -13.89
N LYS A 366 23.00 -23.90 -14.68
CA LYS A 366 24.22 -23.16 -15.04
C LYS A 366 24.07 -22.35 -16.33
N GLU A 367 22.93 -22.42 -16.98
CA GLU A 367 22.65 -21.75 -18.25
C GLU A 367 22.76 -20.24 -18.14
N ARG A 368 23.48 -19.61 -19.06
CA ARG A 368 23.69 -18.16 -19.10
C ARG A 368 23.55 -17.64 -20.50
N ILE A 369 22.92 -16.47 -20.62
CA ILE A 369 22.76 -15.74 -21.87
C ILE A 369 23.27 -14.33 -21.64
N LYS A 370 24.14 -13.82 -22.51
CA LYS A 370 24.53 -12.42 -22.52
C LYS A 370 23.80 -11.75 -23.68
N VAL A 371 23.26 -10.57 -23.42
CA VAL A 371 22.54 -9.77 -24.42
C VAL A 371 23.05 -8.35 -24.39
N LEU A 372 23.43 -7.84 -25.54
CA LEU A 372 23.74 -6.42 -25.75
C LEU A 372 22.68 -5.85 -26.67
N ASN A 373 21.95 -4.83 -26.23
CA ASN A 373 20.98 -4.11 -27.02
C ASN A 373 21.47 -2.68 -27.31
N LEU A 374 21.22 -2.21 -28.52
CA LEU A 374 21.46 -0.86 -28.95
C LEU A 374 20.22 -0.38 -29.74
N THR A 375 19.54 0.65 -29.25
CA THR A 375 18.27 1.10 -29.80
C THR A 375 18.29 2.59 -30.00
N PRO A 376 18.79 3.09 -31.15
CA PRO A 376 18.54 4.48 -31.55
C PRO A 376 17.07 4.67 -31.88
N SER A 377 16.55 5.83 -31.52
CA SER A 377 15.16 6.23 -31.75
C SER A 377 15.04 7.69 -32.12
N PHE A 378 13.98 8.02 -32.84
CA PHE A 378 13.57 9.38 -33.12
C PHE A 378 12.06 9.53 -33.00
N ASN A 379 11.62 10.73 -32.71
CA ASN A 379 10.23 11.12 -32.69
C ASN A 379 10.10 12.53 -33.29
N PHE A 380 9.27 12.67 -34.30
CA PHE A 380 8.90 13.97 -34.87
C PHE A 380 7.43 14.22 -34.57
N SER A 381 7.12 15.29 -33.86
CA SER A 381 5.76 15.69 -33.57
C SER A 381 5.43 17.07 -34.10
N HIS A 382 4.29 17.18 -34.75
CA HIS A 382 3.75 18.46 -35.21
C HIS A 382 2.35 18.67 -34.66
N GLN A 383 2.18 19.75 -33.91
CA GLN A 383 0.89 20.15 -33.35
C GLN A 383 0.32 21.33 -34.11
N GLY A 384 -0.59 21.05 -35.04
CA GLY A 384 -1.42 22.05 -35.70
C GLY A 384 -2.57 22.52 -34.78
N ARG A 385 -3.37 23.47 -35.25
CA ARG A 385 -4.53 23.98 -34.47
C ARG A 385 -5.60 22.92 -34.23
N VAL A 386 -5.78 22.02 -35.16
CA VAL A 386 -6.82 20.95 -35.12
C VAL A 386 -6.19 19.57 -35.20
N VAL A 387 -5.15 19.43 -36.01
CA VAL A 387 -4.53 18.12 -36.29
C VAL A 387 -3.18 18.02 -35.60
N PHE A 388 -2.99 16.89 -34.92
CA PHE A 388 -1.72 16.46 -34.35
C PHE A 388 -1.17 15.30 -35.19
N THR A 389 0.10 15.40 -35.60
CA THR A 389 0.80 14.34 -36.33
C THR A 389 2.07 13.95 -35.61
N GLU A 390 2.33 12.67 -35.50
CA GLU A 390 3.53 12.11 -34.88
C GLU A 390 4.09 11.02 -35.79
N ILE A 391 5.40 11.08 -36.02
CA ILE A 391 6.17 10.06 -36.73
C ILE A 391 7.29 9.62 -35.78
N SER A 392 7.31 8.37 -35.37
CA SER A 392 8.37 7.85 -34.55
C SER A 392 8.97 6.57 -35.10
N GLY A 393 10.25 6.41 -34.88
CA GLY A 393 10.96 5.22 -35.32
C GLY A 393 12.05 4.80 -34.36
N ARG A 394 12.35 3.52 -34.33
CA ARG A 394 13.47 2.94 -33.60
C ARG A 394 14.04 1.74 -34.33
N ILE A 395 15.32 1.48 -34.12
CA ILE A 395 16.02 0.32 -34.63
C ILE A 395 16.55 -0.47 -33.45
N ILE A 396 15.97 -1.63 -33.18
CA ILE A 396 16.40 -2.50 -32.09
C ILE A 396 17.50 -3.41 -32.63
N ASN A 397 18.74 -3.19 -32.24
CA ASN A 397 19.87 -4.08 -32.52
C ASN A 397 20.19 -4.87 -31.28
N SER A 398 20.15 -6.19 -31.37
CA SER A 398 20.46 -7.10 -30.25
C SER A 398 21.50 -8.11 -30.67
N ALA A 399 22.57 -8.22 -29.87
CA ALA A 399 23.59 -9.25 -29.98
C ALA A 399 23.46 -10.21 -28.81
N PHE A 400 23.40 -11.51 -29.11
CA PHE A 400 23.22 -12.57 -28.12
C PHE A 400 24.44 -13.49 -28.12
N ASP A 401 24.89 -13.89 -26.92
CA ASP A 401 25.89 -14.93 -26.68
C ASP A 401 25.26 -16.00 -25.78
N PHE A 402 25.01 -17.16 -26.32
CA PHE A 402 24.34 -18.26 -25.66
C PHE A 402 25.07 -19.58 -25.98
N GLU A 403 25.56 -20.28 -24.97
CA GLU A 403 26.26 -21.57 -25.08
C GLU A 403 27.39 -21.59 -26.13
N GLY A 404 28.08 -20.46 -26.30
CA GLY A 404 29.19 -20.32 -27.28
C GLY A 404 28.73 -19.99 -28.70
N PHE A 405 27.42 -19.83 -28.93
CA PHE A 405 26.87 -19.32 -30.19
C PHE A 405 26.56 -17.85 -30.07
N THR A 406 27.00 -17.09 -31.08
CA THR A 406 26.66 -15.67 -31.18
C THR A 406 25.74 -15.44 -32.34
N PHE A 407 24.69 -14.62 -32.13
CA PHE A 407 23.82 -14.21 -33.22
C PHE A 407 23.32 -12.77 -33.00
N ASN A 408 23.07 -12.09 -34.10
CA ASN A 408 22.63 -10.70 -34.10
C ASN A 408 21.22 -10.59 -34.71
N ARG A 409 20.44 -9.67 -34.15
CA ARG A 409 19.11 -9.32 -34.64
C ARG A 409 18.99 -7.82 -34.79
N THR A 410 18.52 -7.38 -35.96
CA THR A 410 18.16 -5.99 -36.20
C THR A 410 16.68 -5.90 -36.57
N GLN A 411 15.90 -5.12 -35.83
CA GLN A 411 14.48 -4.94 -36.06
C GLN A 411 14.12 -3.48 -36.10
N PRO A 412 13.88 -2.88 -37.26
CA PRO A 412 13.33 -1.54 -37.37
C PRO A 412 11.84 -1.55 -37.03
N GLN A 413 11.37 -0.47 -36.42
CA GLN A 413 9.97 -0.19 -36.12
C GLN A 413 9.68 1.25 -36.48
N LEU A 414 8.58 1.50 -37.20
CA LEU A 414 8.10 2.81 -37.55
C LEU A 414 6.63 2.96 -37.13
N ASN A 415 6.30 4.07 -36.52
CA ASN A 415 4.94 4.43 -36.18
C ASN A 415 4.58 5.76 -36.79
N PHE A 416 3.40 5.82 -37.36
CA PHE A 416 2.78 7.04 -37.81
C PHE A 416 1.45 7.21 -37.10
N GLN A 417 1.24 8.33 -36.45
CA GLN A 417 -0.01 8.66 -35.78
C GLN A 417 -0.52 10.01 -36.26
N VAL A 418 -1.79 10.07 -36.59
CA VAL A 418 -2.50 11.34 -36.83
C VAL A 418 -3.77 11.35 -35.97
N SER A 419 -4.03 12.47 -35.34
CA SER A 419 -5.27 12.67 -34.58
C SER A 419 -5.79 14.09 -34.78
N ALA A 420 -7.10 14.28 -34.63
CA ALA A 420 -7.73 15.58 -34.68
C ALA A 420 -8.52 15.84 -33.42
N ASN A 421 -8.44 17.09 -32.90
CA ASN A 421 -9.24 17.53 -31.76
C ASN A 421 -10.42 18.34 -32.29
N LEU A 422 -11.60 17.73 -32.34
CA LEU A 422 -12.83 18.33 -32.79
C LEU A 422 -13.70 18.70 -31.59
N LEU A 423 -13.97 19.98 -31.42
CA LEU A 423 -14.82 20.52 -30.37
C LEU A 423 -16.17 20.93 -30.99
N ARG A 424 -17.24 20.32 -30.54
CA ARG A 424 -18.60 20.78 -30.81
C ARG A 424 -18.94 21.89 -29.82
N LYS A 425 -18.99 23.12 -30.31
CA LYS A 425 -19.39 24.28 -29.51
C LYS A 425 -20.88 24.48 -29.63
N ASN A 426 -21.65 24.01 -28.65
CA ASN A 426 -23.09 24.26 -28.54
C ASN A 426 -23.32 25.06 -27.26
N PRO A 427 -24.25 26.04 -27.20
CA PRO A 427 -24.50 26.85 -26.00
C PRO A 427 -24.95 26.02 -24.78
N ILE A 428 -25.42 24.78 -24.98
CA ILE A 428 -25.98 23.92 -23.94
C ILE A 428 -25.07 22.73 -23.62
N ASP A 429 -24.18 22.34 -24.56
CA ASP A 429 -23.34 21.14 -24.35
C ASP A 429 -22.03 21.25 -25.17
N THR A 430 -20.89 20.92 -24.53
CA THR A 430 -19.56 20.86 -25.16
C THR A 430 -19.20 19.43 -25.47
N GLY A 431 -19.47 18.98 -26.69
CA GLY A 431 -19.04 17.66 -27.17
C GLY A 431 -17.58 17.69 -27.63
N TYR A 432 -16.82 16.65 -27.26
CA TYR A 432 -15.44 16.46 -27.68
C TYR A 432 -15.29 15.16 -28.46
N LEU A 433 -14.67 15.24 -29.65
CA LEU A 433 -14.37 14.10 -30.51
C LEU A 433 -12.88 14.13 -30.89
N LYS A 434 -12.16 13.06 -30.59
CA LYS A 434 -10.75 12.89 -30.95
C LYS A 434 -10.56 11.64 -31.82
N PRO A 435 -10.84 11.73 -33.14
CA PRO A 435 -10.48 10.66 -34.08
C PRO A 435 -8.96 10.55 -34.17
N TYR A 436 -8.47 9.31 -34.26
CA TYR A 436 -7.05 9.03 -34.47
C TYR A 436 -6.85 7.85 -35.41
N LEU A 437 -5.74 7.87 -36.13
CA LEU A 437 -5.23 6.79 -36.96
C LEU A 437 -3.80 6.48 -36.50
N ILE A 438 -3.51 5.23 -36.24
CA ILE A 438 -2.15 4.76 -35.94
C ILE A 438 -1.79 3.68 -36.95
N ILE A 439 -0.67 3.87 -37.63
CA ILE A 439 -0.07 2.89 -38.54
C ILE A 439 1.26 2.45 -37.94
N MET A 440 1.43 1.18 -37.70
CA MET A 440 2.66 0.60 -37.17
C MET A 440 3.26 -0.34 -38.22
N TYR A 441 4.55 -0.19 -38.47
CA TYR A 441 5.31 -1.04 -39.34
C TYR A 441 6.48 -1.68 -38.57
N ALA A 442 6.50 -3.00 -38.53
CA ALA A 442 7.61 -3.80 -37.99
C ALA A 442 7.76 -5.06 -38.89
N PRO A 443 8.88 -5.20 -39.63
CA PRO A 443 9.06 -6.36 -40.47
C PRO A 443 9.16 -7.64 -39.65
N GLU A 444 8.59 -8.70 -40.18
CA GLU A 444 8.70 -10.04 -39.60
C GLU A 444 10.18 -10.50 -39.55
N LYS A 445 10.59 -11.05 -38.42
CA LYS A 445 11.94 -11.61 -38.22
C LYS A 445 11.81 -13.01 -37.63
N ASN A 446 12.58 -13.94 -38.20
CA ASN A 446 12.65 -15.29 -37.67
C ASN A 446 13.19 -15.28 -36.22
N GLN A 447 12.45 -15.93 -35.34
CA GLN A 447 12.77 -15.99 -33.89
C GLN A 447 13.14 -17.40 -33.41
N LYS A 448 13.19 -18.39 -34.30
CA LYS A 448 13.36 -19.81 -33.98
C LYS A 448 14.64 -20.14 -33.19
N ASN A 449 15.69 -19.31 -33.35
CA ASN A 449 16.97 -19.52 -32.68
C ASN A 449 17.18 -18.56 -31.48
N LEU A 450 16.18 -17.79 -31.10
CA LEU A 450 16.29 -16.89 -29.95
C LEU A 450 16.03 -17.68 -28.66
N PRO A 451 16.84 -17.49 -27.62
CA PRO A 451 16.53 -18.06 -26.32
C PRO A 451 15.25 -17.43 -25.77
N LEU A 452 14.37 -18.26 -25.23
CA LEU A 452 13.14 -17.83 -24.56
C LEU A 452 13.51 -17.23 -23.18
N ILE A 453 13.87 -15.96 -23.16
CA ILE A 453 14.27 -15.23 -21.95
C ILE A 453 13.05 -14.83 -21.15
N ASP A 454 11.98 -14.42 -21.84
CA ASP A 454 10.71 -14.01 -21.22
C ASP A 454 9.65 -15.08 -21.50
N SER A 455 9.41 -15.94 -20.51
CA SER A 455 8.45 -17.04 -20.62
C SER A 455 6.98 -16.61 -20.47
N GLY A 456 6.74 -15.31 -20.26
CA GLY A 456 5.38 -14.78 -20.03
C GLY A 456 4.59 -14.50 -21.31
N ILE A 457 5.23 -14.39 -22.48
CA ILE A 457 4.54 -14.04 -23.73
C ILE A 457 5.04 -14.95 -24.84
N PHE A 458 4.32 -16.03 -25.11
CA PHE A 458 4.45 -16.78 -26.35
C PHE A 458 3.88 -15.94 -27.50
N LEU A 459 4.73 -15.12 -28.14
CA LEU A 459 4.37 -14.45 -29.39
C LEU A 459 4.69 -15.37 -30.58
N ASP A 460 4.07 -16.54 -30.60
CA ASP A 460 4.29 -17.49 -31.71
C ASP A 460 3.69 -17.01 -33.04
N ASN A 461 2.77 -16.06 -33.05
CA ASN A 461 2.23 -15.43 -34.24
C ASN A 461 1.67 -14.06 -33.90
N ILE A 462 2.49 -13.02 -34.05
CA ILE A 462 1.91 -11.69 -34.24
C ILE A 462 1.45 -11.60 -35.71
N ASN A 463 0.28 -12.13 -36.00
CA ASN A 463 -0.48 -11.61 -37.12
C ASN A 463 -0.82 -10.16 -36.75
N PRO A 464 -0.52 -9.16 -37.59
CA PRO A 464 -0.95 -7.81 -37.34
C PRO A 464 -2.48 -7.79 -37.34
N VAL A 465 -3.08 -7.87 -36.16
CA VAL A 465 -4.52 -7.70 -36.01
C VAL A 465 -4.77 -6.20 -36.02
N SER A 466 -5.42 -5.74 -37.07
CA SER A 466 -5.93 -4.36 -37.12
C SER A 466 -7.04 -4.23 -36.09
N TYR A 467 -6.76 -3.63 -34.93
CA TYR A 467 -7.79 -3.27 -33.95
C TYR A 467 -8.36 -1.89 -34.31
N THR A 468 -9.54 -1.86 -34.90
CA THR A 468 -10.38 -0.70 -34.93
C THR A 468 -11.22 -0.68 -33.66
N HIS A 469 -10.76 0.01 -32.61
CA HIS A 469 -11.57 0.27 -31.42
C HIS A 469 -12.33 1.58 -31.58
N LEU A 470 -13.59 1.50 -31.95
CA LEU A 470 -14.56 2.56 -31.71
C LEU A 470 -15.02 2.42 -30.25
N ARG A 471 -14.40 3.14 -29.36
CA ARG A 471 -14.88 3.27 -27.97
C ARG A 471 -15.91 4.37 -27.95
N ALA A 472 -17.17 4.03 -27.84
CA ALA A 472 -18.23 4.99 -27.52
C ALA A 472 -18.02 5.47 -26.07
N PRO A 473 -18.15 6.77 -25.78
CA PRO A 473 -18.16 7.25 -24.41
C PRO A 473 -19.38 6.66 -23.69
N GLU A 474 -19.14 6.05 -22.55
CA GLU A 474 -20.21 5.70 -21.63
C GLU A 474 -20.83 6.99 -21.08
N THR A 475 -22.15 7.13 -21.27
CA THR A 475 -22.98 8.24 -20.78
C THR A 475 -23.16 8.19 -19.28
#